data_2f7aad6c4874da281080af964022fd33
#
_entry.id   2f7aad6c4874da281080af964022fd33
#
_cell.length_a   1.000
_cell.length_b   1.000
_cell.length_c   1.000
_cell.angle_alpha   90.00
_cell.angle_beta   90.00
_cell.angle_gamma   90.00
#
_symmetry.space_group_name_H-M   'P 1'
#
loop_
_entity.id
_entity.type
_entity.pdbx_description
1 polymer ?
#
loop_
_entity_poly.entity_id
_entity_poly.type
_entity_poly.pdbx_seq_one_letter_code
_entity_poly.pdbx_strand_id
1 'polypeptide(L)'
;MKTLIEHARTGIITPQVRLVAEKEGVNSATLCRQIADGSTVIMQRGDRLVGIGRGLSTKINVNLGTSTGKINVGDEIKKARIAEEFGADTISDLSMGGDIDAIRGEICSVTTLPITTVPVYQAVVENGLKEMTSGDILTTLRKQAETGISSVVVHCVSREMLDGFRKKNRVLGMVSKGGSITSAFMLIHQCENPFVEHFDEVLSICRKHDIVLSLGNTARSGCIHDRRDKMQVAEIRQNIVLAHRALARGVQVIIEGCGGHIRSDRILSYIKYQKRLSPFPLFVAGPLPTDIAIGYDHIAGACGGSAASAAGADYLCYITPAEHLGLPTPAAVKEGLIAFRIAAHIGDTVKYGRDAQDKTVAELRAALDREGQIRCSMDPGRARELSDGEAECTMCGEFCAIKIMREF
;
A
#
# COMPACT_ATOMS: atom_id res chain seq x y z
N MET A 1 16.38 -22.96 -2.15
CA MET A 1 15.72 -22.57 -3.43
C MET A 1 16.26 -21.22 -3.86
N LYS A 2 16.42 -20.95 -5.16
CA LYS A 2 16.78 -19.60 -5.65
C LYS A 2 15.55 -18.70 -5.58
N THR A 3 15.74 -17.45 -5.14
CA THR A 3 14.67 -16.45 -5.12
C THR A 3 14.42 -15.89 -6.51
N LEU A 4 13.30 -15.16 -6.66
CA LEU A 4 12.93 -14.51 -7.93
C LEU A 4 14.05 -13.54 -8.42
N ILE A 5 14.67 -12.78 -7.50
CA ILE A 5 15.79 -11.90 -7.82
C ILE A 5 17.02 -12.70 -8.32
N GLU A 6 17.31 -13.82 -7.67
CA GLU A 6 18.47 -14.66 -8.07
C GLU A 6 18.29 -15.28 -9.45
N HIS A 7 17.06 -15.66 -9.82
CA HIS A 7 16.73 -16.05 -11.17
C HIS A 7 16.84 -14.89 -12.15
N ALA A 8 16.30 -13.74 -11.81
CA ALA A 8 16.32 -12.55 -12.66
C ALA A 8 17.76 -12.07 -12.95
N ARG A 9 18.66 -12.11 -11.96
CA ARG A 9 20.08 -11.77 -12.11
C ARG A 9 20.84 -12.68 -13.08
N THR A 10 20.40 -13.92 -13.21
CA THR A 10 20.97 -14.85 -14.19
C THR A 10 20.26 -14.80 -15.55
N GLY A 11 19.33 -13.83 -15.74
CA GLY A 11 18.57 -13.65 -16.98
C GLY A 11 17.46 -14.68 -17.18
N ILE A 12 17.12 -15.47 -16.16
CA ILE A 12 16.07 -16.49 -16.22
C ILE A 12 14.71 -15.80 -16.05
N ILE A 13 13.90 -15.82 -17.11
CA ILE A 13 12.53 -15.35 -17.09
C ILE A 13 11.64 -16.48 -16.54
N THR A 14 11.26 -16.38 -15.27
CA THR A 14 10.42 -17.37 -14.60
C THR A 14 8.96 -17.28 -15.08
N PRO A 15 8.11 -18.32 -14.82
CA PRO A 15 6.67 -18.25 -15.10
C PRO A 15 6.00 -17.04 -14.46
N GLN A 16 6.38 -16.67 -13.21
CA GLN A 16 5.84 -15.51 -12.51
C GLN A 16 6.11 -14.21 -13.28
N VAL A 17 7.34 -14.03 -13.80
CA VAL A 17 7.71 -12.85 -14.59
C VAL A 17 6.90 -12.77 -15.87
N ARG A 18 6.67 -13.90 -16.56
CA ARG A 18 5.89 -13.94 -17.79
C ARG A 18 4.42 -13.57 -17.56
N LEU A 19 3.81 -14.16 -16.53
CA LEU A 19 2.39 -13.91 -16.20
C LEU A 19 2.16 -12.43 -15.78
N VAL A 20 3.06 -11.87 -14.97
CA VAL A 20 2.96 -10.44 -14.59
C VAL A 20 3.19 -9.55 -15.81
N ALA A 21 4.17 -9.86 -16.65
CA ALA A 21 4.44 -9.08 -17.86
C ALA A 21 3.25 -9.09 -18.83
N GLU A 22 2.61 -10.23 -19.03
CA GLU A 22 1.40 -10.37 -19.84
C GLU A 22 0.24 -9.56 -19.27
N LYS A 23 -0.05 -9.71 -17.97
CA LYS A 23 -1.11 -8.97 -17.29
C LYS A 23 -0.93 -7.45 -17.35
N GLU A 24 0.30 -6.97 -17.26
CA GLU A 24 0.65 -5.54 -17.26
C GLU A 24 0.90 -4.98 -18.66
N GLY A 25 0.91 -5.82 -19.70
CA GLY A 25 1.21 -5.41 -21.07
C GLY A 25 2.65 -4.94 -21.27
N VAL A 26 3.62 -5.49 -20.54
CA VAL A 26 5.04 -5.11 -20.60
C VAL A 26 5.92 -6.25 -21.12
N ASN A 27 7.09 -5.93 -21.61
CA ASN A 27 8.02 -6.94 -22.10
C ASN A 27 8.65 -7.72 -20.95
N SER A 28 8.58 -9.06 -20.99
CA SER A 28 9.08 -9.96 -19.93
C SER A 28 10.58 -9.83 -19.66
N ALA A 29 11.41 -9.58 -20.70
CA ALA A 29 12.84 -9.39 -20.51
C ALA A 29 13.15 -8.05 -19.83
N THR A 30 12.36 -7.02 -20.10
CA THR A 30 12.44 -5.74 -19.41
C THR A 30 12.04 -5.89 -17.94
N LEU A 31 10.91 -6.55 -17.66
CA LEU A 31 10.47 -6.82 -16.30
C LEU A 31 11.51 -7.65 -15.53
N CYS A 32 12.10 -8.67 -16.15
CA CYS A 32 13.17 -9.47 -15.54
C CYS A 32 14.37 -8.60 -15.14
N ARG A 33 14.83 -7.67 -15.99
CA ARG A 33 15.90 -6.73 -15.63
C ARG A 33 15.50 -5.80 -14.48
N GLN A 34 14.26 -5.33 -14.46
CA GLN A 34 13.74 -4.47 -13.39
C GLN A 34 13.65 -5.19 -12.04
N ILE A 35 13.38 -6.49 -12.04
CA ILE A 35 13.45 -7.31 -10.82
C ILE A 35 14.90 -7.49 -10.38
N ALA A 36 15.80 -7.74 -11.31
CA ALA A 36 17.22 -7.93 -11.02
C ALA A 36 17.88 -6.67 -10.42
N ASP A 37 17.48 -5.47 -10.87
CA ASP A 37 17.97 -4.18 -10.37
C ASP A 37 17.19 -3.64 -9.17
N GLY A 38 16.11 -4.33 -8.76
CA GLY A 38 15.28 -3.99 -7.60
C GLY A 38 14.26 -2.87 -7.86
N SER A 39 14.09 -2.39 -9.11
CA SER A 39 13.10 -1.35 -9.43
C SER A 39 11.66 -1.88 -9.56
N THR A 40 11.50 -3.20 -9.50
CA THR A 40 10.20 -3.89 -9.49
C THR A 40 10.27 -5.13 -8.62
N VAL A 41 9.18 -5.42 -7.92
CA VAL A 41 8.99 -6.64 -7.13
C VAL A 41 7.73 -7.39 -7.61
N ILE A 42 7.66 -8.68 -7.32
CA ILE A 42 6.44 -9.48 -7.48
C ILE A 42 6.08 -10.06 -6.12
N MET A 43 4.93 -9.68 -5.58
CA MET A 43 4.30 -10.35 -4.45
C MET A 43 3.54 -11.56 -4.96
N GLN A 44 3.73 -12.71 -4.32
CA GLN A 44 3.08 -13.96 -4.69
C GLN A 44 2.33 -14.55 -3.50
N ARG A 45 1.12 -15.06 -3.76
CA ARG A 45 0.39 -15.95 -2.86
C ARG A 45 -0.38 -16.99 -3.67
N GLY A 46 0.03 -18.26 -3.56
CA GLY A 46 -0.46 -19.29 -4.49
C GLY A 46 -0.22 -18.88 -5.93
N ASP A 47 -1.29 -18.90 -6.74
CA ASP A 47 -1.26 -18.49 -8.15
C ASP A 47 -1.46 -16.98 -8.36
N ARG A 48 -1.78 -16.24 -7.31
CA ARG A 48 -1.97 -14.79 -7.39
C ARG A 48 -0.63 -14.08 -7.39
N LEU A 49 -0.37 -13.31 -8.45
CA LEU A 49 0.85 -12.54 -8.65
C LEU A 49 0.51 -11.06 -8.82
N VAL A 50 1.25 -10.20 -8.11
CA VAL A 50 1.11 -8.75 -8.17
C VAL A 50 2.48 -8.12 -8.36
N GLY A 51 2.71 -7.55 -9.54
CA GLY A 51 3.91 -6.78 -9.84
C GLY A 51 3.76 -5.34 -9.32
N ILE A 52 4.78 -4.81 -8.65
CA ILE A 52 4.79 -3.45 -8.09
C ILE A 52 6.11 -2.79 -8.48
N GLY A 53 6.07 -1.64 -9.16
CA GLY A 53 7.28 -0.90 -9.51
C GLY A 53 7.27 -0.26 -10.89
N ARG A 54 8.45 -0.02 -11.40
CA ARG A 54 8.68 0.75 -12.64
C ARG A 54 7.94 0.18 -13.83
N GLY A 55 7.16 1.04 -14.52
CA GLY A 55 6.47 0.68 -15.77
C GLY A 55 5.18 -0.11 -15.58
N LEU A 56 4.86 -0.52 -14.34
CA LEU A 56 3.62 -1.22 -14.01
C LEU A 56 2.55 -0.23 -13.53
N SER A 57 1.29 -0.66 -13.60
CA SER A 57 0.17 0.10 -13.03
C SER A 57 0.36 0.33 -11.54
N THR A 58 -0.12 1.47 -11.04
CA THR A 58 -0.11 1.78 -9.61
C THR A 58 -1.01 0.80 -8.85
N LYS A 59 -0.46 0.15 -7.84
CA LYS A 59 -1.17 -0.85 -7.03
C LYS A 59 -1.78 -0.25 -5.78
N ILE A 60 -2.80 -0.94 -5.24
CA ILE A 60 -3.55 -0.51 -4.07
C ILE A 60 -3.51 -1.58 -3.00
N ASN A 61 -3.09 -1.18 -1.80
CA ASN A 61 -3.16 -1.99 -0.60
C ASN A 61 -4.37 -1.61 0.25
N VAL A 62 -5.11 -2.60 0.71
CA VAL A 62 -6.19 -2.46 1.67
C VAL A 62 -5.71 -2.91 3.05
N ASN A 63 -5.80 -2.04 4.04
CA ASN A 63 -5.57 -2.40 5.44
C ASN A 63 -6.85 -2.92 6.06
N LEU A 64 -6.74 -4.01 6.79
CA LEU A 64 -7.78 -4.58 7.64
C LEU A 64 -7.15 -5.15 8.92
N GLY A 65 -7.96 -5.66 9.81
CA GLY A 65 -7.50 -6.25 11.06
C GLY A 65 -8.23 -5.68 12.27
N THR A 66 -8.23 -6.46 13.34
CA THR A 66 -8.85 -6.14 14.62
C THR A 66 -8.02 -5.13 15.42
N SER A 67 -8.64 -4.50 16.43
CA SER A 67 -7.93 -3.71 17.43
C SER A 67 -8.19 -4.27 18.85
N THR A 68 -7.39 -3.84 19.81
CA THR A 68 -7.62 -4.19 21.23
C THR A 68 -8.99 -3.73 21.75
N GLY A 69 -9.55 -2.66 21.17
CA GLY A 69 -10.86 -2.12 21.53
C GLY A 69 -12.02 -2.72 20.74
N LYS A 70 -11.76 -3.42 19.63
CA LYS A 70 -12.82 -4.01 18.79
C LYS A 70 -12.31 -5.26 18.07
N ILE A 71 -12.83 -6.41 18.48
CA ILE A 71 -12.51 -7.70 17.87
C ILE A 71 -13.79 -8.23 17.22
N ASN A 72 -13.87 -8.15 15.87
CA ASN A 72 -14.98 -8.69 15.10
C ASN A 72 -14.41 -9.40 13.85
N VAL A 73 -14.12 -10.67 13.99
CA VAL A 73 -13.54 -11.50 12.93
C VAL A 73 -14.47 -11.59 11.71
N GLY A 74 -15.78 -11.65 11.93
CA GLY A 74 -16.76 -11.69 10.85
C GLY A 74 -16.75 -10.44 9.95
N ASP A 75 -16.48 -9.25 10.52
CA ASP A 75 -16.29 -8.03 9.73
C ASP A 75 -14.96 -8.06 8.98
N GLU A 76 -13.87 -8.58 9.57
CA GLU A 76 -12.58 -8.67 8.89
C GLU A 76 -12.65 -9.62 7.68
N ILE A 77 -13.37 -10.75 7.79
CA ILE A 77 -13.66 -11.66 6.69
C ILE A 77 -14.45 -10.95 5.56
N LYS A 78 -15.48 -10.17 5.92
CA LYS A 78 -16.25 -9.39 4.93
C LYS A 78 -15.37 -8.34 4.23
N LYS A 79 -14.51 -7.65 4.99
CA LYS A 79 -13.57 -6.66 4.43
C LYS A 79 -12.59 -7.32 3.45
N ALA A 80 -12.07 -8.51 3.77
CA ALA A 80 -11.16 -9.23 2.87
C ALA A 80 -11.85 -9.62 1.55
N ARG A 81 -13.09 -10.09 1.60
CA ARG A 81 -13.90 -10.39 0.41
C ARG A 81 -14.18 -9.14 -0.42
N ILE A 82 -14.58 -8.04 0.22
CA ILE A 82 -14.82 -6.76 -0.44
C ILE A 82 -13.52 -6.25 -1.10
N ALA A 83 -12.37 -6.36 -0.41
CA ALA A 83 -11.10 -5.96 -0.98
C ALA A 83 -10.81 -6.70 -2.31
N GLU A 84 -11.03 -8.01 -2.34
CA GLU A 84 -10.83 -8.80 -3.57
C GLU A 84 -11.87 -8.50 -4.64
N GLU A 85 -13.16 -8.46 -4.27
CA GLU A 85 -14.28 -8.20 -5.18
C GLU A 85 -14.15 -6.84 -5.87
N PHE A 86 -13.77 -5.80 -5.12
CA PHE A 86 -13.64 -4.43 -5.64
C PHE A 86 -12.24 -4.07 -6.13
N GLY A 87 -11.35 -5.06 -6.29
CA GLY A 87 -10.12 -4.92 -7.04
C GLY A 87 -8.95 -4.30 -6.29
N ALA A 88 -8.81 -4.59 -5.00
CA ALA A 88 -7.52 -4.41 -4.31
C ALA A 88 -6.45 -5.31 -4.94
N ASP A 89 -5.21 -4.86 -4.92
CA ASP A 89 -4.07 -5.66 -5.37
C ASP A 89 -3.53 -6.52 -4.22
N THR A 90 -3.49 -6.00 -3.01
CA THR A 90 -2.96 -6.65 -1.81
C THR A 90 -3.77 -6.27 -0.57
N ILE A 91 -3.58 -7.05 0.49
CA ILE A 91 -4.14 -6.78 1.81
C ILE A 91 -2.99 -6.69 2.83
N SER A 92 -3.10 -5.77 3.80
CA SER A 92 -2.30 -5.82 5.03
C SER A 92 -3.16 -6.24 6.21
N ASP A 93 -2.81 -7.34 6.85
CA ASP A 93 -3.38 -7.74 8.14
C ASP A 93 -2.66 -6.98 9.26
N LEU A 94 -3.36 -6.02 9.85
CA LEU A 94 -2.89 -5.16 10.94
C LEU A 94 -3.56 -5.51 12.26
N SER A 95 -4.01 -6.76 12.43
CA SER A 95 -4.69 -7.23 13.64
C SER A 95 -3.84 -7.03 14.90
N MET A 96 -4.48 -6.47 15.94
CA MET A 96 -3.88 -6.19 17.25
C MET A 96 -4.80 -6.62 18.41
N GLY A 97 -5.77 -7.48 18.18
CA GLY A 97 -6.68 -7.98 19.23
C GLY A 97 -7.25 -9.34 18.86
N GLY A 98 -7.45 -10.19 19.87
CA GLY A 98 -7.86 -11.58 19.71
C GLY A 98 -6.71 -12.52 19.39
N ASP A 99 -7.02 -13.73 18.94
CA ASP A 99 -6.04 -14.68 18.42
C ASP A 99 -5.63 -14.27 17.01
N ILE A 100 -4.49 -13.58 16.91
CA ILE A 100 -4.03 -12.96 15.64
C ILE A 100 -3.71 -14.02 14.59
N ASP A 101 -3.19 -15.19 14.98
CA ASP A 101 -2.90 -16.26 14.03
C ASP A 101 -4.17 -16.89 13.47
N ALA A 102 -5.17 -17.15 14.33
CA ALA A 102 -6.47 -17.64 13.91
C ALA A 102 -7.17 -16.63 13.00
N ILE A 103 -7.17 -15.33 13.35
CA ILE A 103 -7.76 -14.25 12.53
C ILE A 103 -7.09 -14.18 11.16
N ARG A 104 -5.76 -14.23 11.10
CA ARG A 104 -5.01 -14.28 9.84
C ARG A 104 -5.36 -15.50 9.02
N GLY A 105 -5.49 -16.67 9.64
CA GLY A 105 -5.93 -17.92 9.02
C GLY A 105 -7.30 -17.76 8.35
N GLU A 106 -8.27 -17.17 9.05
CA GLU A 106 -9.61 -16.90 8.51
C GLU A 106 -9.59 -15.91 7.35
N ILE A 107 -8.82 -14.81 7.47
CA ILE A 107 -8.62 -13.86 6.37
C ILE A 107 -8.00 -14.56 5.16
N CYS A 108 -6.96 -15.36 5.38
CA CYS A 108 -6.29 -16.12 4.34
C CYS A 108 -7.20 -17.12 3.62
N SER A 109 -8.19 -17.67 4.34
CA SER A 109 -9.11 -18.68 3.77
C SER A 109 -10.12 -18.11 2.78
N VAL A 110 -10.40 -16.80 2.83
CA VAL A 110 -11.47 -16.16 2.06
C VAL A 110 -10.99 -15.25 0.94
N THR A 111 -9.69 -15.09 0.76
CA THR A 111 -9.10 -14.25 -0.30
C THR A 111 -7.86 -14.90 -0.91
N THR A 112 -7.61 -14.63 -2.18
CA THR A 112 -6.37 -15.03 -2.89
C THR A 112 -5.33 -13.92 -2.91
N LEU A 113 -5.66 -12.71 -2.45
CA LEU A 113 -4.77 -11.55 -2.50
C LEU A 113 -3.47 -11.79 -1.71
N PRO A 114 -2.32 -11.29 -2.18
CA PRO A 114 -1.09 -11.26 -1.41
C PRO A 114 -1.29 -10.52 -0.07
N ILE A 115 -0.77 -11.11 1.01
CA ILE A 115 -0.95 -10.60 2.37
C ILE A 115 0.36 -10.08 2.93
N THR A 116 0.28 -8.88 3.50
CA THR A 116 1.36 -8.22 4.23
C THR A 116 1.07 -8.23 5.72
N THR A 117 2.08 -8.42 6.55
CA THR A 117 1.98 -8.34 8.02
C THR A 117 2.98 -7.36 8.62
N VAL A 118 2.77 -7.01 9.88
CA VAL A 118 3.67 -6.15 10.67
C VAL A 118 4.05 -6.90 11.96
N PRO A 119 5.16 -7.62 12.00
CA PRO A 119 5.48 -8.57 13.10
C PRO A 119 5.45 -7.94 14.49
N VAL A 120 5.89 -6.68 14.62
CA VAL A 120 5.91 -5.98 15.91
C VAL A 120 4.50 -5.79 16.51
N TYR A 121 3.44 -5.82 15.68
CA TYR A 121 2.06 -5.73 16.19
C TYR A 121 1.66 -6.97 16.97
N GLN A 122 1.90 -8.14 16.41
CA GLN A 122 1.60 -9.41 17.08
C GLN A 122 2.55 -9.62 18.26
N ALA A 123 3.85 -9.32 18.11
CA ALA A 123 4.82 -9.47 19.19
C ALA A 123 4.44 -8.65 20.42
N VAL A 124 3.99 -7.39 20.25
CA VAL A 124 3.59 -6.55 21.39
C VAL A 124 2.28 -7.00 22.02
N VAL A 125 1.34 -7.55 21.24
CA VAL A 125 0.06 -8.06 21.75
C VAL A 125 0.27 -9.33 22.57
N GLU A 126 1.14 -10.23 22.11
CA GLU A 126 1.39 -11.50 22.77
C GLU A 126 2.27 -11.37 24.03
N ASN A 127 3.22 -10.43 24.05
CA ASN A 127 4.22 -10.34 25.12
C ASN A 127 4.12 -9.10 26.00
N GLY A 128 3.36 -8.06 25.55
CA GLY A 128 3.38 -6.75 26.20
C GLY A 128 4.62 -5.92 25.84
N LEU A 129 4.47 -4.59 25.84
CA LEU A 129 5.52 -3.67 25.35
C LEU A 129 6.78 -3.67 26.24
N LYS A 130 6.62 -3.91 27.56
CA LYS A 130 7.72 -3.87 28.52
C LYS A 130 8.47 -5.19 28.62
N GLU A 131 7.75 -6.29 28.44
CA GLU A 131 8.23 -7.65 28.61
C GLU A 131 8.78 -8.24 27.30
N MET A 132 8.31 -7.73 26.16
CA MET A 132 8.73 -8.16 24.82
C MET A 132 10.26 -8.03 24.65
N THR A 133 10.86 -9.03 24.02
CA THR A 133 12.30 -9.07 23.69
C THR A 133 12.53 -8.97 22.18
N SER A 134 13.77 -8.73 21.74
CA SER A 134 14.15 -8.81 20.34
C SER A 134 13.92 -10.22 19.78
N GLY A 135 14.11 -11.26 20.61
CA GLY A 135 13.86 -12.65 20.25
C GLY A 135 12.38 -12.92 19.94
N ASP A 136 11.45 -12.33 20.69
CA ASP A 136 10.01 -12.47 20.45
C ASP A 136 9.62 -11.84 19.12
N ILE A 137 10.15 -10.65 18.80
CA ILE A 137 9.91 -9.96 17.52
C ILE A 137 10.36 -10.81 16.34
N LEU A 138 11.58 -11.39 16.41
CA LEU A 138 12.13 -12.22 15.35
C LEU A 138 11.42 -13.59 15.24
N THR A 139 11.01 -14.16 16.37
CA THR A 139 10.21 -15.38 16.41
C THR A 139 8.85 -15.17 15.76
N THR A 140 8.19 -14.05 16.07
CA THR A 140 6.92 -13.67 15.41
C THR A 140 7.11 -13.50 13.89
N LEU A 141 8.20 -12.86 13.45
CA LEU A 141 8.52 -12.73 12.02
C LEU A 141 8.65 -14.10 11.35
N ARG A 142 9.40 -15.05 11.96
CA ARG A 142 9.54 -16.43 11.43
C ARG A 142 8.20 -17.14 11.35
N LYS A 143 7.42 -17.11 12.43
CA LYS A 143 6.08 -17.69 12.49
C LYS A 143 5.16 -17.16 11.39
N GLN A 144 5.13 -15.84 11.20
CA GLN A 144 4.35 -15.22 10.13
C GLN A 144 4.83 -15.63 8.74
N ALA A 145 6.14 -15.70 8.52
CA ALA A 145 6.72 -16.13 7.24
C ALA A 145 6.32 -17.57 6.86
N GLU A 146 6.17 -18.44 7.86
CA GLU A 146 5.75 -19.85 7.67
C GLU A 146 4.27 -19.99 7.33
N THR A 147 3.44 -18.96 7.58
CA THR A 147 2.00 -18.98 7.22
C THR A 147 1.73 -18.63 5.74
N GLY A 148 2.77 -18.37 4.95
CA GLY A 148 2.62 -18.06 3.51
C GLY A 148 2.20 -16.63 3.23
N ILE A 149 2.58 -15.67 4.09
CA ILE A 149 2.47 -14.24 3.78
C ILE A 149 3.35 -13.87 2.59
N SER A 150 2.98 -12.82 1.86
CA SER A 150 3.68 -12.37 0.66
C SER A 150 4.67 -11.24 0.93
N SER A 151 4.45 -10.50 2.01
CA SER A 151 5.27 -9.35 2.38
C SER A 151 5.25 -9.12 3.89
N VAL A 152 6.29 -8.47 4.38
CA VAL A 152 6.42 -8.07 5.78
C VAL A 152 6.90 -6.63 5.88
N VAL A 153 6.28 -5.84 6.77
CA VAL A 153 6.73 -4.48 7.09
C VAL A 153 7.59 -4.47 8.34
N VAL A 154 8.77 -3.88 8.24
CA VAL A 154 9.66 -3.62 9.36
C VAL A 154 10.03 -2.14 9.45
N HIS A 155 10.04 -1.58 10.64
CA HIS A 155 10.37 -0.17 10.88
C HIS A 155 11.81 -0.08 11.36
N CYS A 156 12.69 0.51 10.56
CA CYS A 156 14.14 0.45 10.74
C CYS A 156 14.76 1.78 11.21
N VAL A 157 14.04 2.61 11.97
CA VAL A 157 14.65 3.79 12.60
C VAL A 157 15.76 3.38 13.55
N SER A 158 16.94 4.01 13.47
CA SER A 158 18.06 3.73 14.39
C SER A 158 17.93 4.50 15.70
N ARG A 159 18.66 4.06 16.72
CA ARG A 159 18.73 4.76 18.01
C ARG A 159 19.22 6.19 17.84
N GLU A 160 20.25 6.43 17.03
CA GLU A 160 20.77 7.76 16.73
C GLU A 160 19.69 8.69 16.16
N MET A 161 18.87 8.19 15.23
CA MET A 161 17.74 8.96 14.66
C MET A 161 16.70 9.29 15.72
N LEU A 162 16.38 8.32 16.58
CA LEU A 162 15.40 8.50 17.65
C LEU A 162 15.87 9.51 18.68
N ASP A 163 17.13 9.47 19.10
CA ASP A 163 17.72 10.42 20.03
C ASP A 163 17.77 11.85 19.45
N GLY A 164 17.96 11.96 18.14
CA GLY A 164 17.88 13.23 17.39
C GLY A 164 16.45 13.74 17.17
N PHE A 165 15.43 12.91 17.38
CA PHE A 165 14.04 13.28 17.20
C PHE A 165 13.53 14.08 18.40
N ARG A 166 13.26 15.36 18.20
CA ARG A 166 12.70 16.23 19.22
C ARG A 166 11.25 16.59 18.87
N LYS A 167 10.32 16.28 19.76
CA LYS A 167 8.88 16.61 19.63
C LYS A 167 8.60 18.10 19.34
N LYS A 168 9.51 18.99 19.73
CA LYS A 168 9.35 20.45 19.64
C LYS A 168 9.16 20.99 18.22
N ASN A 169 9.50 20.22 17.18
CA ASN A 169 9.43 20.67 15.79
C ASN A 169 8.21 20.12 15.03
N ARG A 170 7.36 19.30 15.68
CA ARG A 170 6.16 18.74 15.08
C ARG A 170 4.94 19.03 15.96
N VAL A 171 3.80 19.28 15.29
CA VAL A 171 2.47 19.36 15.94
C VAL A 171 2.11 17.99 16.50
N LEU A 172 2.18 16.97 15.64
CA LEU A 172 2.08 15.58 16.03
C LEU A 172 3.47 14.95 16.00
N GLY A 173 3.82 14.19 17.03
CA GLY A 173 5.11 13.54 17.13
C GLY A 173 5.27 12.43 16.08
N MET A 174 5.48 11.20 16.54
CA MET A 174 5.53 10.00 15.71
C MET A 174 4.14 9.39 15.60
N VAL A 175 3.62 9.26 14.38
CA VAL A 175 2.25 8.77 14.12
C VAL A 175 2.21 7.38 13.46
N SER A 176 3.36 6.83 13.11
CA SER A 176 3.46 5.45 12.63
C SER A 176 3.26 4.49 13.81
N LYS A 177 2.20 3.66 13.78
CA LYS A 177 1.93 2.68 14.84
C LYS A 177 3.11 1.74 15.05
N GLY A 178 3.59 1.08 13.99
CA GLY A 178 4.72 0.16 14.08
C GLY A 178 6.03 0.87 14.45
N GLY A 179 6.24 2.06 13.88
CA GLY A 179 7.38 2.89 14.25
C GLY A 179 7.36 3.32 15.72
N SER A 180 6.19 3.69 16.25
CA SER A 180 6.04 4.09 17.66
C SER A 180 6.26 2.92 18.62
N ILE A 181 5.73 1.72 18.31
CA ILE A 181 5.95 0.52 19.11
C ILE A 181 7.44 0.16 19.12
N THR A 182 8.08 0.13 17.95
CA THR A 182 9.52 -0.16 17.84
C THR A 182 10.37 0.89 18.58
N SER A 183 10.04 2.17 18.45
CA SER A 183 10.73 3.25 19.16
C SER A 183 10.55 3.17 20.67
N ALA A 184 9.33 2.86 21.13
CA ALA A 184 9.06 2.67 22.56
C ALA A 184 9.86 1.49 23.13
N PHE A 185 9.92 0.38 22.39
CA PHE A 185 10.77 -0.76 22.74
C PHE A 185 12.23 -0.36 22.93
N MET A 186 12.80 0.36 21.96
CA MET A 186 14.19 0.85 22.02
C MET A 186 14.45 1.76 23.25
N LEU A 187 13.47 2.61 23.59
CA LEU A 187 13.58 3.52 24.73
C LEU A 187 13.46 2.78 26.07
N ILE A 188 12.55 1.82 26.18
CA ILE A 188 12.33 1.02 27.41
C ILE A 188 13.55 0.15 27.69
N HIS A 189 14.03 -0.55 26.69
CA HIS A 189 15.13 -1.51 26.84
C HIS A 189 16.53 -0.89 26.66
N GLN A 190 16.62 0.41 26.38
CA GLN A 190 17.88 1.13 26.17
C GLN A 190 18.79 0.46 25.10
N CYS A 191 18.19 -0.10 24.05
CA CYS A 191 18.86 -0.88 23.00
C CYS A 191 18.72 -0.23 21.61
N GLU A 192 19.36 -0.82 20.61
CA GLU A 192 19.15 -0.50 19.21
C GLU A 192 17.83 -1.14 18.72
N ASN A 193 17.39 -0.71 17.54
CA ASN A 193 16.24 -1.26 16.85
C ASN A 193 16.46 -2.75 16.52
N PRO A 194 15.60 -3.68 16.97
CA PRO A 194 15.79 -5.12 16.74
C PRO A 194 15.91 -5.49 15.26
N PHE A 195 15.16 -4.80 14.38
CA PHE A 195 15.23 -5.05 12.95
C PHE A 195 16.51 -4.52 12.31
N VAL A 196 17.15 -3.51 12.88
CA VAL A 196 18.44 -2.98 12.42
C VAL A 196 19.58 -3.84 12.94
N GLU A 197 19.55 -4.19 14.22
CA GLU A 197 20.57 -5.02 14.89
C GLU A 197 20.64 -6.42 14.28
N HIS A 198 19.48 -7.03 14.05
CA HIS A 198 19.36 -8.39 13.48
C HIS A 198 18.97 -8.38 11.99
N PHE A 199 19.34 -7.36 11.23
CA PHE A 199 18.87 -7.20 9.85
C PHE A 199 19.26 -8.40 8.95
N ASP A 200 20.44 -8.99 9.12
CA ASP A 200 20.83 -10.18 8.36
C ASP A 200 19.96 -11.40 8.64
N GLU A 201 19.43 -11.52 9.85
CA GLU A 201 18.46 -12.57 10.21
C GLU A 201 17.09 -12.30 9.55
N VAL A 202 16.62 -11.04 9.58
CA VAL A 202 15.41 -10.62 8.84
C VAL A 202 15.53 -10.98 7.37
N LEU A 203 16.68 -10.67 6.75
CA LEU A 203 16.94 -11.01 5.34
C LEU A 203 16.98 -12.53 5.10
N SER A 204 17.54 -13.29 6.02
CA SER A 204 17.58 -14.75 5.91
C SER A 204 16.18 -15.37 5.92
N ILE A 205 15.29 -14.86 6.78
CA ILE A 205 13.88 -15.27 6.83
C ILE A 205 13.16 -14.92 5.53
N CYS A 206 13.25 -13.65 5.09
CA CYS A 206 12.61 -13.19 3.86
C CYS A 206 13.12 -13.99 2.63
N ARG A 207 14.43 -14.23 2.53
CA ARG A 207 15.02 -14.99 1.43
C ARG A 207 14.56 -16.46 1.43
N LYS A 208 14.47 -17.11 2.58
CA LYS A 208 14.03 -18.51 2.71
C LYS A 208 12.64 -18.72 2.13
N HIS A 209 11.73 -17.76 2.30
CA HIS A 209 10.34 -17.84 1.89
C HIS A 209 10.02 -16.99 0.64
N ASP A 210 11.02 -16.32 0.04
CA ASP A 210 10.90 -15.36 -1.08
C ASP A 210 9.84 -14.26 -0.80
N ILE A 211 9.83 -13.76 0.45
CA ILE A 211 8.91 -12.72 0.93
C ILE A 211 9.45 -11.34 0.58
N VAL A 212 8.59 -10.45 0.11
CA VAL A 212 8.94 -9.04 -0.12
C VAL A 212 9.11 -8.30 1.21
N LEU A 213 10.25 -7.66 1.40
CA LEU A 213 10.53 -6.82 2.58
C LEU A 213 10.04 -5.39 2.30
N SER A 214 9.11 -4.86 3.10
CA SER A 214 8.72 -3.47 3.08
C SER A 214 9.40 -2.71 4.22
N LEU A 215 10.20 -1.71 3.87
CA LEU A 215 10.89 -0.85 4.84
C LEU A 215 9.97 0.31 5.23
N GLY A 216 9.41 0.23 6.42
CA GLY A 216 8.36 1.11 6.94
C GLY A 216 8.79 2.57 7.08
N ASN A 217 7.82 3.46 7.08
CA ASN A 217 7.99 4.90 7.25
C ASN A 217 7.61 5.33 8.68
N THR A 218 8.56 5.25 9.60
CA THR A 218 8.40 5.64 11.01
C THR A 218 8.15 7.14 11.16
N ALA A 219 8.91 7.94 10.42
CA ALA A 219 8.97 9.38 10.57
C ALA A 219 7.98 10.16 9.70
N ARG A 220 6.95 9.50 9.14
CA ARG A 220 5.94 10.19 8.32
C ARG A 220 5.23 11.30 9.10
N SER A 221 4.79 12.36 8.40
CA SER A 221 4.07 13.48 9.00
C SER A 221 2.65 13.07 9.43
N GLY A 222 2.22 13.58 10.60
CA GLY A 222 0.90 13.34 11.15
C GLY A 222 -0.12 14.43 10.82
N CYS A 223 0.34 15.61 10.35
CA CYS A 223 -0.52 16.70 9.89
C CYS A 223 0.18 17.50 8.79
N ILE A 224 -0.57 18.32 8.04
CA ILE A 224 -0.01 19.12 6.94
C ILE A 224 0.97 20.21 7.39
N HIS A 225 0.98 20.55 8.68
CA HIS A 225 1.93 21.48 9.28
C HIS A 225 3.27 20.83 9.63
N ASP A 226 3.31 19.50 9.81
CA ASP A 226 4.54 18.76 9.99
C ASP A 226 5.30 18.69 8.65
N ARG A 227 6.45 19.36 8.62
CA ARG A 227 7.27 19.43 7.40
C ARG A 227 8.20 18.21 7.34
N ARG A 228 8.71 17.93 6.14
CA ARG A 228 9.83 16.99 5.97
C ARG A 228 11.02 17.49 6.75
N ASP A 229 11.31 16.85 7.84
CA ASP A 229 12.39 17.18 8.76
C ASP A 229 13.65 16.31 8.56
N LYS A 230 14.66 16.54 9.39
CA LYS A 230 15.92 15.80 9.34
C LYS A 230 15.73 14.30 9.58
N MET A 231 14.77 13.91 10.45
CA MET A 231 14.50 12.50 10.73
C MET A 231 13.90 11.79 9.53
N GLN A 232 12.91 12.38 8.85
CA GLN A 232 12.36 11.80 7.62
C GLN A 232 13.43 11.60 6.55
N VAL A 233 14.31 12.61 6.37
CA VAL A 233 15.40 12.50 5.37
C VAL A 233 16.41 11.44 5.77
N ALA A 234 16.74 11.32 7.05
CA ALA A 234 17.65 10.29 7.55
C ALA A 234 17.06 8.89 7.38
N GLU A 235 15.78 8.69 7.74
CA GLU A 235 15.09 7.41 7.56
C GLU A 235 15.03 6.99 6.08
N ILE A 236 14.69 7.91 5.17
CA ILE A 236 14.69 7.63 3.72
C ILE A 236 16.07 7.13 3.28
N ARG A 237 17.15 7.79 3.69
CA ARG A 237 18.52 7.40 3.34
C ARG A 237 18.90 6.05 3.95
N GLN A 238 18.56 5.81 5.20
CA GLN A 238 18.80 4.52 5.86
C GLN A 238 18.04 3.39 5.17
N ASN A 239 16.75 3.59 4.87
CA ASN A 239 15.94 2.59 4.17
C ASN A 239 16.52 2.27 2.78
N ILE A 240 17.08 3.25 2.06
CA ILE A 240 17.76 3.02 0.79
C ILE A 240 19.01 2.13 0.99
N VAL A 241 19.82 2.41 2.01
CA VAL A 241 21.00 1.58 2.33
C VAL A 241 20.59 0.15 2.68
N LEU A 242 19.57 -0.01 3.52
CA LEU A 242 19.05 -1.33 3.89
C LEU A 242 18.43 -2.07 2.69
N ALA A 243 17.74 -1.34 1.80
CA ALA A 243 17.19 -1.92 0.57
C ALA A 243 18.30 -2.47 -0.36
N HIS A 244 19.40 -1.76 -0.50
CA HIS A 244 20.56 -2.28 -1.26
C HIS A 244 21.17 -3.52 -0.59
N ARG A 245 21.25 -3.56 0.75
CA ARG A 245 21.69 -4.79 1.47
C ARG A 245 20.75 -5.95 1.20
N ALA A 246 19.43 -5.72 1.27
CA ALA A 246 18.42 -6.73 1.00
C ALA A 246 18.50 -7.25 -0.44
N LEU A 247 18.57 -6.34 -1.41
CA LEU A 247 18.74 -6.68 -2.81
C LEU A 247 20.00 -7.55 -3.00
N ALA A 248 21.15 -7.16 -2.40
CA ALA A 248 22.40 -7.92 -2.48
C ALA A 248 22.26 -9.35 -1.96
N ARG A 249 21.40 -9.56 -0.95
CA ARG A 249 21.11 -10.88 -0.34
C ARG A 249 19.98 -11.65 -1.07
N GLY A 250 19.49 -11.14 -2.21
CA GLY A 250 18.46 -11.81 -3.01
C GLY A 250 17.03 -11.63 -2.44
N VAL A 251 16.78 -10.58 -1.66
CA VAL A 251 15.47 -10.24 -1.11
C VAL A 251 14.84 -9.09 -1.88
N GLN A 252 13.60 -9.26 -2.32
CA GLN A 252 12.79 -8.21 -2.94
C GLN A 252 12.43 -7.15 -1.91
N VAL A 253 12.48 -5.86 -2.27
CA VAL A 253 12.27 -4.74 -1.32
C VAL A 253 11.36 -3.68 -1.89
N ILE A 254 10.47 -3.18 -1.04
CA ILE A 254 9.69 -1.95 -1.23
C ILE A 254 10.12 -0.95 -0.15
N ILE A 255 10.17 0.34 -0.48
CA ILE A 255 10.41 1.40 0.50
C ILE A 255 9.11 2.16 0.72
N GLU A 256 8.66 2.21 1.97
CA GLU A 256 7.59 3.11 2.38
C GLU A 256 8.16 4.52 2.60
N GLY A 257 7.48 5.51 2.08
CA GLY A 257 7.95 6.88 2.31
C GLY A 257 7.08 7.92 1.64
N CYS A 258 7.34 9.19 1.94
CA CYS A 258 6.59 10.32 1.42
C CYS A 258 5.07 10.18 1.56
N GLY A 259 4.62 9.52 2.64
CA GLY A 259 3.22 9.32 3.00
C GLY A 259 2.81 10.10 4.24
N GLY A 260 1.58 9.85 4.70
CA GLY A 260 0.97 10.57 5.81
C GLY A 260 0.31 11.87 5.35
N HIS A 261 0.37 12.91 6.18
CA HIS A 261 -0.25 14.20 5.89
C HIS A 261 0.75 15.15 5.21
N ILE A 262 0.50 15.46 3.95
CA ILE A 262 1.40 16.30 3.13
C ILE A 262 0.58 17.33 2.36
N ARG A 263 0.83 18.60 2.60
CA ARG A 263 0.16 19.69 1.87
C ARG A 263 0.28 19.50 0.35
N SER A 264 -0.80 19.70 -0.38
CA SER A 264 -0.94 19.37 -1.80
C SER A 264 0.21 19.88 -2.67
N ASP A 265 0.65 21.13 -2.47
CA ASP A 265 1.75 21.76 -3.22
C ASP A 265 3.14 21.09 -3.04
N ARG A 266 3.26 20.18 -2.07
CA ARG A 266 4.53 19.48 -1.74
C ARG A 266 4.57 18.03 -2.17
N ILE A 267 3.43 17.39 -2.42
CA ILE A 267 3.36 15.96 -2.74
C ILE A 267 4.27 15.63 -3.91
N LEU A 268 4.12 16.33 -5.02
CA LEU A 268 4.93 16.13 -6.23
C LEU A 268 6.44 16.20 -5.94
N SER A 269 6.87 17.23 -5.21
CA SER A 269 8.29 17.44 -4.91
C SER A 269 8.85 16.36 -3.98
N TYR A 270 8.05 15.88 -3.02
CA TYR A 270 8.47 14.83 -2.06
C TYR A 270 8.61 13.48 -2.75
N ILE A 271 7.63 13.09 -3.56
CA ILE A 271 7.68 11.83 -4.32
C ILE A 271 8.85 11.85 -5.30
N LYS A 272 8.98 12.90 -6.12
CA LYS A 272 10.10 13.04 -7.06
C LYS A 272 11.47 13.06 -6.37
N TYR A 273 11.57 13.65 -5.18
CA TYR A 273 12.80 13.60 -4.38
C TYR A 273 13.18 12.17 -4.04
N GLN A 274 12.26 11.38 -3.50
CA GLN A 274 12.53 9.99 -3.10
C GLN A 274 12.83 9.10 -4.31
N LYS A 275 12.07 9.22 -5.39
CA LYS A 275 12.29 8.43 -6.62
C LYS A 275 13.61 8.74 -7.31
N ARG A 276 14.17 9.96 -7.13
CA ARG A 276 15.52 10.29 -7.63
C ARG A 276 16.63 9.67 -6.78
N LEU A 277 16.39 9.43 -5.50
CA LEU A 277 17.38 8.82 -4.60
C LEU A 277 17.43 7.30 -4.73
N SER A 278 16.36 6.67 -5.18
CA SER A 278 16.21 5.23 -5.11
C SER A 278 15.42 4.67 -6.29
N PRO A 279 15.87 3.57 -6.92
CA PRO A 279 15.11 2.87 -7.95
C PRO A 279 13.95 2.03 -7.39
N PHE A 280 14.02 1.65 -6.11
CA PHE A 280 13.09 0.73 -5.49
C PHE A 280 11.63 1.19 -5.58
N PRO A 281 10.65 0.25 -5.62
CA PRO A 281 9.24 0.61 -5.58
C PRO A 281 8.91 1.45 -4.36
N LEU A 282 8.11 2.50 -4.57
CA LEU A 282 7.70 3.44 -3.55
C LEU A 282 6.26 3.19 -3.13
N PHE A 283 6.07 2.82 -1.86
CA PHE A 283 4.78 2.68 -1.20
C PHE A 283 4.48 3.93 -0.37
N VAL A 284 3.29 4.50 -0.52
CA VAL A 284 2.88 5.70 0.22
C VAL A 284 1.52 5.51 0.90
N ALA A 285 1.41 5.99 2.15
CA ALA A 285 0.15 6.04 2.88
C ALA A 285 -0.58 7.34 2.52
N GLY A 286 -1.71 7.25 1.86
CA GLY A 286 -2.42 8.39 1.30
C GLY A 286 -1.72 8.97 0.06
N PRO A 287 -1.13 10.19 0.11
CA PRO A 287 -1.08 11.13 1.24
C PRO A 287 -2.37 11.93 1.43
N LEU A 288 -2.55 12.46 2.63
CA LEU A 288 -3.69 13.32 3.00
C LEU A 288 -3.26 14.80 2.88
N PRO A 289 -3.84 15.58 1.93
CA PRO A 289 -3.43 16.98 1.70
C PRO A 289 -4.11 18.00 2.62
N THR A 290 -5.00 17.55 3.50
CA THR A 290 -5.72 18.35 4.49
C THR A 290 -6.02 17.54 5.74
N ASP A 291 -6.16 18.22 6.90
CA ASP A 291 -6.46 17.59 8.18
C ASP A 291 -7.94 17.74 8.59
N ILE A 292 -8.73 18.53 7.84
CA ILE A 292 -10.13 18.82 8.22
C ILE A 292 -11.16 17.85 7.61
N ALA A 293 -10.69 16.86 6.83
CA ALA A 293 -11.56 15.95 6.10
C ALA A 293 -12.05 14.75 6.94
N ILE A 294 -12.14 14.89 8.26
CA ILE A 294 -12.56 13.83 9.18
C ILE A 294 -13.94 13.29 8.75
N GLY A 295 -14.04 11.98 8.54
CA GLY A 295 -15.21 11.30 7.98
C GLY A 295 -15.24 11.27 6.44
N TYR A 296 -14.36 12.02 5.77
CA TYR A 296 -14.16 12.08 4.33
C TYR A 296 -12.69 11.91 3.94
N ASP A 297 -11.88 11.32 4.81
CA ASP A 297 -10.45 11.13 4.63
C ASP A 297 -10.10 10.38 3.35
N HIS A 298 -10.96 9.47 2.89
CA HIS A 298 -10.81 8.75 1.63
C HIS A 298 -10.84 9.69 0.41
N ILE A 299 -11.64 10.76 0.44
CA ILE A 299 -11.67 11.78 -0.63
C ILE A 299 -10.38 12.59 -0.62
N ALA A 300 -9.96 13.09 0.56
CA ALA A 300 -8.69 13.78 0.72
C ALA A 300 -7.51 12.88 0.29
N GLY A 301 -7.52 11.62 0.73
CA GLY A 301 -6.53 10.61 0.35
C GLY A 301 -6.48 10.32 -1.14
N ALA A 302 -7.64 10.28 -1.84
CA ALA A 302 -7.70 10.11 -3.28
C ALA A 302 -7.08 11.30 -4.03
N CYS A 303 -7.34 12.54 -3.58
CA CYS A 303 -6.69 13.73 -4.14
C CYS A 303 -5.17 13.67 -4.00
N GLY A 304 -4.67 13.33 -2.81
CA GLY A 304 -3.23 13.18 -2.57
C GLY A 304 -2.62 11.97 -3.25
N GLY A 305 -3.32 10.85 -3.26
CA GLY A 305 -2.90 9.60 -3.90
C GLY A 305 -2.76 9.73 -5.43
N SER A 306 -3.69 10.44 -6.09
CA SER A 306 -3.59 10.72 -7.52
C SER A 306 -2.35 11.55 -7.84
N ALA A 307 -2.09 12.60 -7.06
CA ALA A 307 -0.89 13.43 -7.21
C ALA A 307 0.40 12.63 -6.93
N ALA A 308 0.39 11.76 -5.92
CA ALA A 308 1.54 10.91 -5.60
C ALA A 308 1.80 9.86 -6.68
N SER A 309 0.75 9.18 -7.17
CA SER A 309 0.86 8.25 -8.29
C SER A 309 1.40 8.94 -9.53
N ALA A 310 0.81 10.05 -9.96
CA ALA A 310 1.28 10.85 -11.09
C ALA A 310 2.74 11.29 -10.96
N ALA A 311 3.22 11.52 -9.73
CA ALA A 311 4.60 11.89 -9.43
C ALA A 311 5.58 10.72 -9.44
N GLY A 312 5.11 9.47 -9.45
CA GLY A 312 5.94 8.27 -9.51
C GLY A 312 5.82 7.31 -8.33
N ALA A 313 4.84 7.46 -7.43
CA ALA A 313 4.51 6.41 -6.47
C ALA A 313 4.03 5.15 -7.21
N ASP A 314 4.46 3.98 -6.76
CA ASP A 314 4.17 2.70 -7.41
C ASP A 314 3.04 1.93 -6.71
N TYR A 315 2.81 2.27 -5.43
CA TYR A 315 1.93 1.53 -4.56
C TYR A 315 1.29 2.49 -3.55
N LEU A 316 -0.02 2.43 -3.41
CA LEU A 316 -0.80 3.29 -2.53
C LEU A 316 -1.42 2.46 -1.40
N CYS A 317 -1.26 2.92 -0.17
CA CYS A 317 -2.09 2.48 0.93
C CYS A 317 -3.38 3.29 0.91
N TYR A 318 -4.52 2.61 0.78
CA TYR A 318 -5.81 3.26 0.77
C TYR A 318 -6.11 3.93 2.11
N ILE A 319 -7.06 4.86 2.10
CA ILE A 319 -7.59 5.54 3.28
C ILE A 319 -9.11 5.36 3.26
N THR A 320 -9.71 5.13 4.44
CA THR A 320 -11.17 4.98 4.59
C THR A 320 -11.81 6.25 5.17
N PRO A 321 -13.14 6.42 5.07
CA PRO A 321 -13.84 7.50 5.77
C PRO A 321 -13.60 7.51 7.28
N ALA A 322 -13.27 6.35 7.87
CA ALA A 322 -13.10 6.17 9.31
C ALA A 322 -11.66 6.38 9.81
N GLU A 323 -10.72 6.83 8.97
CA GLU A 323 -9.27 6.81 9.25
C GLU A 323 -8.88 7.39 10.62
N HIS A 324 -9.46 8.51 10.99
CA HIS A 324 -9.17 9.17 12.27
C HIS A 324 -10.28 8.98 13.33
N LEU A 325 -11.27 8.12 13.08
CA LEU A 325 -12.44 7.92 13.92
C LEU A 325 -12.53 6.53 14.56
N GLY A 326 -12.05 5.49 13.87
CA GLY A 326 -12.11 4.12 14.38
C GLY A 326 -11.84 3.05 13.32
N LEU A 327 -12.07 1.77 13.69
CA LEU A 327 -11.97 0.68 12.73
C LEU A 327 -13.05 0.81 11.65
N PRO A 328 -12.66 0.74 10.36
CA PRO A 328 -13.61 0.88 9.27
C PRO A 328 -14.62 -0.28 9.24
N THR A 329 -15.84 0.03 8.85
CA THR A 329 -16.85 -0.97 8.48
C THR A 329 -16.55 -1.57 7.12
N PRO A 330 -17.14 -2.73 6.74
CA PRO A 330 -17.03 -3.26 5.39
C PRO A 330 -17.43 -2.26 4.29
N ALA A 331 -18.46 -1.46 4.51
CA ALA A 331 -18.87 -0.39 3.58
C ALA A 331 -17.80 0.70 3.44
N ALA A 332 -17.21 1.16 4.54
CA ALA A 332 -16.14 2.15 4.52
C ALA A 332 -14.88 1.62 3.79
N VAL A 333 -14.59 0.33 3.89
CA VAL A 333 -13.51 -0.32 3.11
C VAL A 333 -13.81 -0.22 1.61
N LYS A 334 -15.03 -0.53 1.17
CA LYS A 334 -15.43 -0.38 -0.23
C LYS A 334 -15.25 1.06 -0.71
N GLU A 335 -15.77 2.04 0.03
CA GLU A 335 -15.67 3.46 -0.32
C GLU A 335 -14.19 3.90 -0.48
N GLY A 336 -13.36 3.60 0.51
CA GLY A 336 -11.93 3.91 0.46
C GLY A 336 -11.22 3.25 -0.71
N LEU A 337 -11.52 1.96 -0.97
CA LEU A 337 -10.91 1.23 -2.08
C LEU A 337 -11.28 1.82 -3.44
N ILE A 338 -12.55 2.11 -3.68
CA ILE A 338 -13.00 2.73 -4.93
C ILE A 338 -12.35 4.11 -5.12
N ALA A 339 -12.29 4.94 -4.07
CA ALA A 339 -11.63 6.24 -4.13
C ALA A 339 -10.15 6.12 -4.53
N PHE A 340 -9.43 5.12 -3.99
CA PHE A 340 -8.02 4.90 -4.33
C PHE A 340 -7.81 4.23 -5.68
N ARG A 341 -8.74 3.42 -6.17
CA ARG A 341 -8.71 2.92 -7.55
C ARG A 341 -8.84 4.07 -8.56
N ILE A 342 -9.72 5.02 -8.28
CA ILE A 342 -9.84 6.25 -9.09
C ILE A 342 -8.52 7.04 -9.03
N ALA A 343 -7.94 7.21 -7.84
CA ALA A 343 -6.67 7.91 -7.65
C ALA A 343 -5.51 7.27 -8.42
N ALA A 344 -5.37 5.95 -8.35
CA ALA A 344 -4.36 5.19 -9.06
C ALA A 344 -4.52 5.32 -10.59
N HIS A 345 -5.76 5.20 -11.08
CA HIS A 345 -6.06 5.36 -12.50
C HIS A 345 -5.70 6.76 -12.99
N ILE A 346 -6.12 7.83 -12.30
CA ILE A 346 -5.73 9.22 -12.63
C ILE A 346 -4.20 9.34 -12.69
N GLY A 347 -3.49 8.78 -11.72
CA GLY A 347 -2.03 8.80 -11.71
C GLY A 347 -1.40 8.06 -12.89
N ASP A 348 -1.96 6.93 -13.28
CA ASP A 348 -1.45 6.10 -14.38
C ASP A 348 -1.75 6.72 -15.75
N THR A 349 -2.84 7.47 -15.92
CA THR A 349 -3.07 8.28 -17.14
C THR A 349 -1.96 9.31 -17.32
N VAL A 350 -1.52 9.96 -16.23
CA VAL A 350 -0.43 10.96 -16.26
C VAL A 350 0.94 10.30 -16.46
N LYS A 351 1.23 9.19 -15.75
CA LYS A 351 2.54 8.52 -15.83
C LYS A 351 2.79 7.82 -17.15
N TYR A 352 1.77 7.18 -17.70
CA TYR A 352 1.94 6.18 -18.76
C TYR A 352 0.99 6.37 -19.94
N GLY A 353 0.09 7.38 -19.91
CA GLY A 353 -0.93 7.58 -20.94
C GLY A 353 -1.94 6.43 -20.99
N ARG A 354 -2.22 5.77 -19.86
CA ARG A 354 -3.15 4.63 -19.79
C ARG A 354 -4.60 5.12 -19.67
N ASP A 355 -5.16 5.68 -20.75
CA ASP A 355 -6.48 6.30 -20.82
C ASP A 355 -7.48 5.56 -21.73
N ALA A 356 -7.14 4.38 -22.21
CA ALA A 356 -7.99 3.61 -23.14
C ALA A 356 -9.40 3.33 -22.58
N GLN A 357 -9.52 3.09 -21.26
CA GLN A 357 -10.80 2.88 -20.61
C GLN A 357 -11.63 4.17 -20.57
N ASP A 358 -11.01 5.31 -20.31
CA ASP A 358 -11.68 6.63 -20.36
C ASP A 358 -12.23 6.91 -21.75
N LYS A 359 -11.45 6.60 -22.79
CA LYS A 359 -11.88 6.74 -24.18
C LYS A 359 -13.09 5.86 -24.47
N THR A 360 -13.07 4.59 -24.05
CA THR A 360 -14.22 3.68 -24.20
C THR A 360 -15.47 4.24 -23.52
N VAL A 361 -15.35 4.72 -22.28
CA VAL A 361 -16.48 5.32 -21.56
C VAL A 361 -16.97 6.61 -22.25
N ALA A 362 -16.05 7.41 -22.81
CA ALA A 362 -16.42 8.61 -23.57
C ALA A 362 -17.19 8.27 -24.87
N GLU A 363 -16.77 7.22 -25.58
CA GLU A 363 -17.45 6.72 -26.80
C GLU A 363 -18.87 6.20 -26.47
N LEU A 364 -19.02 5.42 -25.38
CA LEU A 364 -20.32 4.97 -24.89
C LEU A 364 -21.22 6.15 -24.48
N ARG A 365 -20.64 7.20 -23.84
CA ARG A 365 -21.36 8.42 -23.51
C ARG A 365 -21.79 9.17 -24.77
N ALA A 366 -20.92 9.30 -25.75
CA ALA A 366 -21.24 9.88 -27.04
C ALA A 366 -22.34 9.09 -27.76
N ALA A 367 -22.37 7.76 -27.62
CA ALA A 367 -23.42 6.90 -28.14
C ALA A 367 -24.74 7.00 -27.35
N LEU A 368 -24.77 7.63 -26.18
CA LEU A 368 -25.87 7.64 -25.19
C LEU A 368 -26.18 6.21 -24.67
N ASP A 369 -25.19 5.30 -24.76
CA ASP A 369 -25.28 3.96 -24.19
C ASP A 369 -25.01 4.00 -22.68
N ARG A 370 -26.10 4.19 -21.92
CA ARG A 370 -26.05 4.27 -20.46
C ARG A 370 -25.62 2.95 -19.83
N GLU A 371 -26.16 1.84 -20.29
CA GLU A 371 -25.85 0.53 -19.76
C GLU A 371 -24.38 0.16 -20.04
N GLY A 372 -23.85 0.50 -21.20
CA GLY A 372 -22.43 0.39 -21.52
C GLY A 372 -21.55 1.18 -20.56
N GLN A 373 -21.92 2.45 -20.27
CA GLN A 373 -21.19 3.28 -19.30
C GLN A 373 -21.20 2.66 -17.89
N ILE A 374 -22.36 2.13 -17.45
CA ILE A 374 -22.49 1.47 -16.14
C ILE A 374 -21.57 0.25 -16.08
N ARG A 375 -21.59 -0.63 -17.10
CA ARG A 375 -20.73 -1.84 -17.15
C ARG A 375 -19.24 -1.49 -17.11
N CYS A 376 -18.83 -0.39 -17.71
CA CYS A 376 -17.42 0.04 -17.77
C CYS A 376 -16.98 0.85 -16.55
N SER A 377 -17.88 1.16 -15.61
CA SER A 377 -17.54 1.92 -14.40
C SER A 377 -16.73 1.08 -13.40
N MET A 378 -16.04 1.74 -12.47
CA MET A 378 -15.27 1.06 -11.40
C MET A 378 -16.17 0.40 -10.34
N ASP A 379 -17.41 0.87 -10.20
CA ASP A 379 -18.46 0.27 -9.35
C ASP A 379 -19.80 0.25 -10.10
N PRO A 380 -20.02 -0.79 -10.93
CA PRO A 380 -21.26 -0.93 -11.71
C PRO A 380 -22.51 -1.01 -10.84
N GLY A 381 -22.42 -1.59 -9.64
CA GLY A 381 -23.52 -1.68 -8.69
C GLY A 381 -23.99 -0.29 -8.24
N ARG A 382 -23.04 0.54 -7.80
CA ARG A 382 -23.32 1.92 -7.41
C ARG A 382 -23.84 2.77 -8.57
N ALA A 383 -23.25 2.61 -9.74
CA ALA A 383 -23.69 3.33 -10.93
C ALA A 383 -25.15 2.96 -11.30
N ARG A 384 -25.52 1.68 -11.17
CA ARG A 384 -26.88 1.20 -11.43
C ARG A 384 -27.88 1.74 -10.40
N GLU A 385 -27.55 1.70 -9.11
CA GLU A 385 -28.38 2.29 -8.03
C GLU A 385 -28.70 3.78 -8.32
N LEU A 386 -27.69 4.56 -8.70
CA LEU A 386 -27.83 5.98 -9.00
C LEU A 386 -28.56 6.26 -10.32
N SER A 387 -28.75 5.26 -11.14
CA SER A 387 -29.47 5.39 -12.42
C SER A 387 -30.99 5.29 -12.31
N ASP A 388 -31.52 5.01 -11.12
CA ASP A 388 -32.96 4.90 -10.82
C ASP A 388 -33.73 3.95 -11.75
N GLY A 389 -33.02 3.00 -12.42
CA GLY A 389 -33.61 2.07 -13.37
C GLY A 389 -34.07 2.70 -14.70
N GLU A 390 -33.90 4.00 -14.88
CA GLU A 390 -34.27 4.69 -16.10
C GLU A 390 -33.34 4.33 -17.27
N ALA A 391 -33.90 4.19 -18.48
CA ALA A 391 -33.15 3.86 -19.68
C ALA A 391 -32.26 5.05 -20.14
N GLU A 392 -32.68 6.28 -19.88
CA GLU A 392 -31.99 7.51 -20.24
C GLU A 392 -31.53 8.31 -19.02
N CYS A 393 -30.56 9.18 -19.24
CA CYS A 393 -30.09 10.13 -18.21
C CYS A 393 -31.16 11.20 -17.96
N THR A 394 -31.63 11.31 -16.72
CA THR A 394 -32.68 12.26 -16.31
C THR A 394 -32.16 13.66 -16.01
N MET A 395 -30.82 13.88 -16.01
CA MET A 395 -30.23 15.17 -15.59
C MET A 395 -30.62 16.35 -16.50
N CYS A 396 -30.59 16.14 -17.82
CA CYS A 396 -30.84 17.20 -18.80
C CYS A 396 -32.09 16.93 -19.64
N GLY A 397 -32.61 15.71 -19.67
CA GLY A 397 -33.78 15.34 -20.46
C GLY A 397 -33.62 15.69 -21.96
N GLU A 398 -34.58 16.42 -22.49
CA GLU A 398 -34.59 16.89 -23.89
C GLU A 398 -33.44 17.87 -24.22
N PHE A 399 -32.97 18.60 -23.20
CA PHE A 399 -31.88 19.58 -23.36
C PHE A 399 -30.48 18.96 -23.19
N CYS A 400 -30.33 17.67 -23.36
CA CYS A 400 -29.04 17.01 -23.33
C CYS A 400 -28.13 17.55 -24.47
N ALA A 401 -26.99 18.14 -24.11
CA ALA A 401 -26.08 18.72 -25.06
C ALA A 401 -25.63 17.74 -26.17
N ILE A 402 -25.44 16.45 -25.79
CA ILE A 402 -25.07 15.39 -26.77
C ILE A 402 -26.23 15.14 -27.75
N LYS A 403 -27.50 15.10 -27.26
CA LYS A 403 -28.66 14.94 -28.12
C LYS A 403 -28.80 16.12 -29.08
N ILE A 404 -28.78 17.35 -28.57
CA ILE A 404 -28.91 18.59 -29.35
C ILE A 404 -27.85 18.63 -30.46
N MET A 405 -26.58 18.44 -30.13
CA MET A 405 -25.48 18.57 -31.08
C MET A 405 -25.42 17.45 -32.13
N ARG A 406 -26.20 16.37 -31.98
CA ARG A 406 -26.36 15.34 -33.02
C ARG A 406 -27.28 15.73 -34.15
N GLU A 407 -28.10 16.77 -33.97
CA GLU A 407 -29.05 17.27 -34.96
C GLU A 407 -28.41 18.26 -35.91
N PHE A 408 -27.18 18.74 -35.59
CA PHE A 408 -26.39 19.69 -36.38
C PHE A 408 -25.03 19.08 -36.79
#